data_428cea7a03e017af29ca75dc0ea7e59b
#
_entry.id   428cea7a03e017af29ca75dc0ea7e59b
#
_cell.length_a   1.000
_cell.length_b   1.000
_cell.length_c   1.000
_cell.angle_alpha   90.00
_cell.angle_beta   90.00
_cell.angle_gamma   90.00
#
_symmetry.space_group_name_H-M   'P 1'
#
loop_
_entity.id
_entity.type
_entity.pdbx_description
1 polymer ?
#
loop_
_entity_poly.entity_id
_entity_poly.type
_entity_poly.pdbx_seq_one_letter_code
_entity_poly.pdbx_strand_id
1 'polypeptide(L)'
;MGHRRVQGELVRLGHPIAASTIWQILHDAGIGPAPRRKGPTWRQFLATQARGIIAADFVHVDTVLVRRLYALVVIEHGTRRAHLAGITAHPDGAWTTQAARNFLMDLGERTGHVKFLIRDRAGQFISSFDAVFTTEGIRILLSPPQAPRGNAICERMIGTLRREVLDRLLIVNEHHLRWVLTEYLRHYNTARPHRSLGQLTPAQAGTCPPRPVNLAEHRIRRKQVLGGLTREYYIAALPPSVATENPGQHPKTYFPSPTG
;
A
#
# COMPACT_ATOMS: atom_id res chain seq x y z
N MET A 1 11.20 34.75 0.14
CA MET A 1 9.90 35.26 -0.32
C MET A 1 10.00 35.69 -1.77
N GLY A 2 9.00 35.42 -2.62
CA GLY A 2 9.01 35.93 -4.02
C GLY A 2 8.53 37.37 -4.08
N HIS A 3 9.07 38.16 -5.02
CA HIS A 3 8.73 39.58 -5.20
C HIS A 3 7.24 39.87 -5.31
N ARG A 4 6.42 38.96 -5.91
CA ARG A 4 4.96 39.08 -5.98
C ARG A 4 4.27 39.03 -4.61
N ARG A 5 4.81 38.24 -3.65
CA ARG A 5 4.28 38.21 -2.30
C ARG A 5 4.60 39.50 -1.54
N VAL A 6 5.82 40.01 -1.71
CA VAL A 6 6.20 41.31 -1.17
C VAL A 6 5.30 42.40 -1.72
N GLN A 7 5.00 42.38 -3.03
CA GLN A 7 4.01 43.28 -3.65
C GLN A 7 2.66 43.21 -2.95
N GLY A 8 2.11 42.00 -2.75
CA GLY A 8 0.80 41.85 -2.10
C GLY A 8 0.78 42.44 -0.69
N GLU A 9 1.85 42.25 0.10
CA GLU A 9 1.95 42.84 1.43
C GLU A 9 2.06 44.38 1.40
N LEU A 10 2.84 44.95 0.45
CA LEU A 10 2.93 46.39 0.28
C LEU A 10 1.63 47.01 -0.16
N VAL A 11 0.92 46.41 -1.09
CA VAL A 11 -0.43 46.87 -1.50
C VAL A 11 -1.40 46.87 -0.31
N ARG A 12 -1.36 45.83 0.53
CA ARG A 12 -2.18 45.76 1.74
C ARG A 12 -1.84 46.85 2.76
N LEU A 13 -0.59 47.30 2.78
CA LEU A 13 -0.13 48.41 3.63
C LEU A 13 -0.35 49.80 2.99
N GLY A 14 -1.05 49.88 1.86
CA GLY A 14 -1.38 51.14 1.18
C GLY A 14 -0.30 51.62 0.20
N HIS A 15 0.71 50.80 -0.10
CA HIS A 15 1.80 51.16 -1.06
C HIS A 15 1.64 50.39 -2.37
N PRO A 16 0.89 50.91 -3.38
CA PRO A 16 0.72 50.28 -4.68
C PRO A 16 1.96 50.43 -5.54
N ILE A 17 2.88 49.42 -5.45
CA ILE A 17 4.11 49.37 -6.23
C ILE A 17 4.00 48.24 -7.23
N ALA A 18 4.52 48.46 -8.47
CA ALA A 18 4.54 47.41 -9.48
C ALA A 18 5.51 46.28 -9.10
N ALA A 19 5.16 45.02 -9.45
CA ALA A 19 5.98 43.87 -9.16
C ALA A 19 7.39 43.94 -9.76
N SER A 20 7.52 44.57 -10.94
CA SER A 20 8.81 44.84 -11.61
C SER A 20 9.70 45.78 -10.80
N THR A 21 9.14 46.84 -10.22
CA THR A 21 9.86 47.80 -9.39
C THR A 21 10.38 47.13 -8.12
N ILE A 22 9.58 46.31 -7.47
CA ILE A 22 10.00 45.54 -6.30
C ILE A 22 11.13 44.56 -6.67
N TRP A 23 11.01 43.89 -7.81
CA TRP A 23 12.08 43.02 -8.31
C TRP A 23 13.37 43.78 -8.51
N GLN A 24 13.30 44.96 -9.13
CA GLN A 24 14.46 45.81 -9.37
C GLN A 24 15.13 46.26 -8.05
N ILE A 25 14.36 46.77 -7.10
CA ILE A 25 14.85 47.22 -5.80
C ILE A 25 15.54 46.04 -5.05
N LEU A 26 14.96 44.87 -5.05
CA LEU A 26 15.54 43.69 -4.41
C LEU A 26 16.80 43.21 -5.12
N HIS A 27 16.85 43.34 -6.47
CA HIS A 27 18.01 42.98 -7.27
C HIS A 27 19.18 43.93 -7.00
N ASP A 28 18.93 45.23 -7.01
CA ASP A 28 19.92 46.27 -6.78
C ASP A 28 20.47 46.24 -5.34
N ALA A 29 19.64 45.82 -4.38
CA ALA A 29 20.04 45.58 -3.01
C ALA A 29 20.80 44.25 -2.79
N GLY A 30 21.06 43.47 -3.85
CA GLY A 30 21.71 42.17 -3.75
C GLY A 30 20.87 41.10 -3.08
N ILE A 31 19.58 41.38 -2.83
CA ILE A 31 18.64 40.44 -2.24
C ILE A 31 18.10 39.57 -3.38
N GLY A 32 18.81 38.50 -3.72
CA GLY A 32 18.34 37.52 -4.68
C GLY A 32 16.99 36.89 -4.28
N PRO A 33 16.16 36.42 -5.25
CA PRO A 33 15.01 35.61 -4.93
C PRO A 33 15.46 34.44 -4.08
N ALA A 34 14.59 34.01 -3.14
CA ALA A 34 14.89 32.88 -2.26
C ALA A 34 15.52 31.75 -3.10
N PRO A 35 16.67 31.21 -2.68
CA PRO A 35 17.43 30.28 -3.52
C PRO A 35 16.50 29.17 -3.98
N ARG A 36 16.42 28.97 -5.28
CA ARG A 36 15.71 27.80 -5.84
C ARG A 36 16.31 26.60 -5.15
N ARG A 37 15.46 25.79 -4.50
CA ARG A 37 15.91 24.54 -3.87
C ARG A 37 16.75 23.78 -4.90
N LYS A 38 18.06 23.73 -4.72
CA LYS A 38 19.02 23.05 -5.64
C LYS A 38 18.96 21.52 -5.52
N GLY A 39 18.05 20.99 -4.68
CA GLY A 39 17.88 19.56 -4.48
C GLY A 39 16.68 18.98 -5.22
N PRO A 40 16.58 17.65 -5.30
CA PRO A 40 15.44 16.99 -5.91
C PRO A 40 14.15 17.36 -5.18
N THR A 41 13.07 17.47 -5.94
CA THR A 41 11.73 17.65 -5.34
C THR A 41 11.39 16.44 -4.49
N TRP A 42 10.49 16.59 -3.51
CA TRP A 42 10.01 15.47 -2.70
C TRP A 42 9.51 14.31 -3.57
N ARG A 43 8.81 14.62 -4.66
CA ARG A 43 8.34 13.61 -5.62
C ARG A 43 9.49 12.86 -6.29
N GLN A 44 10.53 13.57 -6.73
CA GLN A 44 11.73 12.96 -7.33
C GLN A 44 12.47 12.08 -6.33
N PHE A 45 12.65 12.57 -5.09
CA PHE A 45 13.25 11.81 -4.00
C PHE A 45 12.49 10.51 -3.74
N LEU A 46 11.15 10.59 -3.56
CA LEU A 46 10.31 9.41 -3.35
C LEU A 46 10.39 8.41 -4.51
N ALA A 47 10.42 8.89 -5.75
CA ALA A 47 10.51 8.02 -6.92
C ALA A 47 11.88 7.31 -6.99
N THR A 48 12.96 8.03 -6.76
CA THR A 48 14.33 7.48 -6.83
C THR A 48 14.62 6.51 -5.68
N GLN A 49 14.10 6.78 -4.47
CA GLN A 49 14.37 5.99 -3.28
C GLN A 49 13.24 5.00 -2.95
N ALA A 50 12.24 4.85 -3.82
CA ALA A 50 11.00 4.11 -3.54
C ALA A 50 11.22 2.70 -2.96
N ARG A 51 12.24 1.98 -3.43
CA ARG A 51 12.56 0.62 -2.97
C ARG A 51 13.04 0.56 -1.52
N GLY A 52 13.62 1.65 -1.02
CA GLY A 52 14.12 1.75 0.36
C GLY A 52 13.22 2.55 1.28
N ILE A 53 11.99 2.87 0.89
CA ILE A 53 11.08 3.67 1.69
C ILE A 53 9.91 2.81 2.16
N ILE A 54 9.63 2.87 3.46
CA ILE A 54 8.37 2.43 4.05
C ILE A 54 7.62 3.64 4.61
N ALA A 55 6.31 3.54 4.71
CA ALA A 55 5.48 4.56 5.34
C ALA A 55 4.53 3.91 6.34
N ALA A 56 4.38 4.53 7.50
CA ALA A 56 3.52 4.06 8.57
C ALA A 56 2.43 5.10 8.89
N ASP A 57 1.24 4.61 9.21
CA ASP A 57 0.12 5.44 9.60
C ASP A 57 -0.94 4.61 10.34
N PHE A 58 -1.84 5.29 11.05
CA PHE A 58 -2.95 4.67 11.76
C PHE A 58 -4.25 4.75 10.97
N VAL A 59 -4.97 3.65 10.90
CA VAL A 59 -6.38 3.62 10.53
C VAL A 59 -7.20 3.29 11.78
N HIS A 60 -8.28 4.03 12.02
CA HIS A 60 -9.20 3.72 13.11
C HIS A 60 -10.51 3.15 12.59
N VAL A 61 -11.15 2.33 13.39
CA VAL A 61 -12.44 1.70 13.13
C VAL A 61 -13.25 1.70 14.41
N ASP A 62 -14.53 2.07 14.33
CA ASP A 62 -15.45 1.93 15.43
C ASP A 62 -16.15 0.58 15.35
N THR A 63 -16.17 -0.17 16.46
CA THR A 63 -16.86 -1.47 16.56
C THR A 63 -18.37 -1.27 16.68
N VAL A 64 -19.14 -2.36 16.55
CA VAL A 64 -20.61 -2.37 16.77
C VAL A 64 -21.01 -1.87 18.17
N LEU A 65 -20.11 -1.99 19.14
CA LEU A 65 -20.29 -1.46 20.52
C LEU A 65 -19.70 -0.04 20.69
N VAL A 66 -19.48 0.67 19.58
CA VAL A 66 -18.96 2.07 19.56
C VAL A 66 -17.59 2.21 20.28
N ARG A 67 -16.82 1.11 20.36
CA ARG A 67 -15.44 1.14 20.86
C ARG A 67 -14.49 1.38 19.67
N ARG A 68 -13.61 2.38 19.80
CA ARG A 68 -12.63 2.70 18.77
C ARG A 68 -11.41 1.79 18.86
N LEU A 69 -11.06 1.19 17.73
CA LEU A 69 -9.84 0.41 17.53
C LEU A 69 -8.94 1.12 16.53
N TYR A 70 -7.65 1.00 16.74
CA TYR A 70 -6.61 1.56 15.87
C TYR A 70 -5.76 0.42 15.33
N ALA A 71 -5.52 0.44 14.03
CA ALA A 71 -4.58 -0.46 13.38
C ALA A 71 -3.40 0.34 12.83
N LEU A 72 -2.19 -0.02 13.24
CA LEU A 72 -0.96 0.51 12.65
C LEU A 72 -0.67 -0.27 11.38
N VAL A 73 -0.68 0.42 10.26
CA VAL A 73 -0.38 -0.14 8.94
C VAL A 73 0.92 0.43 8.41
N VAL A 74 1.69 -0.41 7.73
CA VAL A 74 2.94 -0.02 7.09
C VAL A 74 2.88 -0.43 5.62
N ILE A 75 3.35 0.43 4.72
CA ILE A 75 3.40 0.16 3.29
C ILE A 75 4.80 0.41 2.73
N GLU A 76 5.30 -0.52 1.94
CA GLU A 76 6.53 -0.36 1.17
C GLU A 76 6.25 0.48 -0.09
N HIS A 77 6.99 1.56 -0.29
CA HIS A 77 6.75 2.47 -1.42
C HIS A 77 7.06 1.85 -2.78
N GLY A 78 8.09 1.01 -2.87
CA GLY A 78 8.50 0.40 -4.14
C GLY A 78 7.56 -0.70 -4.59
N THR A 79 7.30 -1.65 -3.71
CA THR A 79 6.52 -2.86 -3.97
C THR A 79 5.03 -2.67 -3.79
N ARG A 80 4.59 -1.64 -3.07
CA ARG A 80 3.22 -1.46 -2.57
C ARG A 80 2.78 -2.53 -1.58
N ARG A 81 3.67 -3.37 -1.09
CA ARG A 81 3.34 -4.38 -0.10
C ARG A 81 2.91 -3.71 1.19
N ALA A 82 1.78 -4.14 1.71
CA ALA A 82 1.17 -3.59 2.91
C ALA A 82 1.24 -4.61 4.05
N HIS A 83 1.47 -4.10 5.27
CA HIS A 83 1.66 -4.88 6.48
C HIS A 83 0.77 -4.34 7.59
N LEU A 84 0.29 -5.23 8.45
CA LEU A 84 -0.40 -4.89 9.69
C LEU A 84 0.61 -5.03 10.83
N ALA A 85 1.09 -3.91 11.36
CA ALA A 85 2.05 -3.92 12.47
C ALA A 85 1.38 -4.20 13.84
N GLY A 86 0.10 -3.88 13.97
CA GLY A 86 -0.66 -4.20 15.18
C GLY A 86 -2.03 -3.55 15.23
N ILE A 87 -2.85 -3.99 16.20
CA ILE A 87 -4.17 -3.42 16.51
C ILE A 87 -4.25 -3.18 18.00
N THR A 88 -4.87 -2.08 18.43
CA THR A 88 -5.11 -1.74 19.83
C THR A 88 -6.30 -0.81 19.99
N ALA A 89 -6.91 -0.82 21.16
CA ALA A 89 -7.85 0.24 21.57
C ALA A 89 -7.12 1.48 22.13
N HIS A 90 -5.84 1.32 22.55
CA HIS A 90 -5.06 2.37 23.22
C HIS A 90 -3.71 2.55 22.51
N PRO A 91 -3.64 3.35 21.43
CA PRO A 91 -2.42 3.57 20.67
C PRO A 91 -1.49 4.56 21.39
N ASP A 92 -0.98 4.17 22.56
CA ASP A 92 0.02 4.94 23.26
C ASP A 92 1.43 4.73 22.68
N GLY A 93 2.39 5.53 23.15
CA GLY A 93 3.76 5.49 22.66
C GLY A 93 4.48 4.17 22.98
N ALA A 94 4.19 3.54 24.12
CA ALA A 94 4.80 2.27 24.52
C ALA A 94 4.34 1.13 23.60
N TRP A 95 3.03 1.04 23.37
CA TRP A 95 2.46 0.07 22.44
C TRP A 95 2.98 0.28 21.02
N THR A 96 3.01 1.54 20.55
CA THR A 96 3.48 1.87 19.19
C THR A 96 4.95 1.49 19.01
N THR A 97 5.78 1.71 20.03
CA THR A 97 7.19 1.29 20.04
C THR A 97 7.33 -0.24 19.98
N GLN A 98 6.49 -0.98 20.72
CA GLN A 98 6.51 -2.44 20.67
C GLN A 98 6.02 -2.97 19.33
N ALA A 99 4.99 -2.35 18.75
CA ALA A 99 4.50 -2.68 17.41
C ALA A 99 5.60 -2.48 16.33
N ALA A 100 6.42 -1.43 16.47
CA ALA A 100 7.58 -1.21 15.60
C ALA A 100 8.61 -2.32 15.69
N ARG A 101 8.96 -2.78 16.90
CA ARG A 101 9.89 -3.89 17.11
C ARG A 101 9.37 -5.17 16.46
N ASN A 102 8.10 -5.52 16.72
CA ASN A 102 7.47 -6.70 16.14
C ASN A 102 7.47 -6.63 14.60
N PHE A 103 7.16 -5.47 14.04
CA PHE A 103 7.18 -5.25 12.60
C PHE A 103 8.58 -5.46 11.99
N LEU A 104 9.64 -4.96 12.62
CA LEU A 104 11.01 -5.16 12.14
C LEU A 104 11.44 -6.63 12.25
N MET A 105 11.02 -7.34 13.31
CA MET A 105 11.24 -8.78 13.44
C MET A 105 10.53 -9.56 12.31
N ASP A 106 9.28 -9.21 11.99
CA ASP A 106 8.51 -9.83 10.90
C ASP A 106 9.10 -9.51 9.52
N LEU A 107 9.72 -8.33 9.37
CA LEU A 107 10.39 -7.94 8.14
C LEU A 107 11.69 -8.76 7.92
N GLY A 108 12.38 -9.16 9.00
CA GLY A 108 13.57 -9.98 8.99
C GLY A 108 14.69 -9.39 8.13
N GLU A 109 15.33 -10.20 7.29
CA GLU A 109 16.44 -9.77 6.42
C GLU A 109 16.07 -8.60 5.47
N ARG A 110 14.79 -8.41 5.17
CA ARG A 110 14.33 -7.29 4.34
C ARG A 110 14.53 -5.92 5.00
N THR A 111 14.75 -5.89 6.31
CA THR A 111 15.06 -4.66 7.05
C THR A 111 16.29 -3.97 6.46
N GLY A 112 17.31 -4.71 6.03
CA GLY A 112 18.52 -4.17 5.42
C GLY A 112 18.29 -3.42 4.10
N HIS A 113 17.16 -3.60 3.45
CA HIS A 113 16.79 -2.85 2.25
C HIS A 113 16.05 -1.54 2.55
N VAL A 114 15.55 -1.37 3.77
CA VAL A 114 14.82 -0.17 4.20
C VAL A 114 15.81 0.92 4.62
N LYS A 115 15.68 2.09 4.02
CA LYS A 115 16.55 3.26 4.30
C LYS A 115 15.81 4.40 4.98
N PHE A 116 14.50 4.46 4.80
CA PHE A 116 13.68 5.57 5.26
C PHE A 116 12.32 5.08 5.74
N LEU A 117 11.87 5.63 6.87
CA LEU A 117 10.49 5.53 7.33
C LEU A 117 9.82 6.90 7.22
N ILE A 118 8.71 6.97 6.49
CA ILE A 118 7.85 8.14 6.46
C ILE A 118 6.73 7.95 7.49
N ARG A 119 6.50 8.93 8.33
CA ARG A 119 5.37 9.00 9.25
C ARG A 119 4.89 10.44 9.39
N ASP A 120 3.69 10.61 9.92
CA ASP A 120 3.18 11.91 10.32
C ASP A 120 3.74 12.35 11.69
N ARG A 121 3.18 13.42 12.25
CA ARG A 121 3.55 13.99 13.54
C ARG A 121 2.57 13.64 14.66
N ALA A 122 1.80 12.56 14.50
CA ALA A 122 0.87 12.13 15.53
C ALA A 122 1.58 11.79 16.84
N GLY A 123 0.96 12.12 17.96
CA GLY A 123 1.57 12.01 19.29
C GLY A 123 1.92 10.59 19.73
N GLN A 124 1.35 9.58 19.09
CA GLN A 124 1.65 8.16 19.32
C GLN A 124 3.06 7.78 18.87
N PHE A 125 3.61 8.47 17.87
CA PHE A 125 4.97 8.26 17.38
C PHE A 125 5.97 9.03 18.23
N ILE A 126 6.28 8.50 19.41
CA ILE A 126 7.25 9.09 20.35
C ILE A 126 8.70 8.78 19.94
N SER A 127 9.65 9.40 20.63
CA SER A 127 11.09 9.24 20.35
C SER A 127 11.58 7.79 20.42
N SER A 128 11.02 6.97 21.31
CA SER A 128 11.38 5.55 21.40
C SER A 128 10.91 4.73 20.19
N PHE A 129 9.79 5.11 19.54
CA PHE A 129 9.39 4.54 18.25
C PHE A 129 10.44 4.85 17.17
N ASP A 130 10.88 6.10 17.07
CA ASP A 130 11.92 6.49 16.11
C ASP A 130 13.25 5.77 16.39
N ALA A 131 13.60 5.62 17.68
CA ALA A 131 14.83 4.94 18.10
C ALA A 131 14.88 3.48 17.60
N VAL A 132 13.77 2.76 17.59
CA VAL A 132 13.69 1.38 17.06
C VAL A 132 14.17 1.30 15.61
N PHE A 133 13.74 2.23 14.76
CA PHE A 133 14.13 2.27 13.36
C PHE A 133 15.55 2.83 13.17
N THR A 134 15.93 3.84 13.92
CA THR A 134 17.26 4.45 13.77
C THR A 134 18.37 3.52 14.23
N THR A 135 18.13 2.63 15.20
CA THR A 135 19.07 1.56 15.59
C THR A 135 19.38 0.62 14.43
N GLU A 136 18.41 0.39 13.55
CA GLU A 136 18.57 -0.42 12.32
C GLU A 136 19.09 0.42 11.14
N GLY A 137 19.57 1.64 11.36
CA GLY A 137 20.07 2.54 10.32
C GLY A 137 18.99 3.17 9.42
N ILE A 138 17.71 3.05 9.79
CA ILE A 138 16.57 3.59 9.03
C ILE A 138 16.35 5.04 9.46
N ARG A 139 16.41 5.96 8.51
CA ARG A 139 16.18 7.39 8.78
C ARG A 139 14.71 7.74 8.80
N ILE A 140 14.29 8.51 9.81
CA ILE A 140 12.91 8.98 9.93
C ILE A 140 12.71 10.22 9.07
N LEU A 141 11.68 10.21 8.25
CA LEU A 141 11.23 11.32 7.43
C LEU A 141 9.84 11.76 7.90
N LEU A 142 9.79 12.90 8.58
CA LEU A 142 8.52 13.47 8.98
C LEU A 142 7.82 14.11 7.78
N SER A 143 6.54 13.80 7.60
CA SER A 143 5.72 14.50 6.62
C SER A 143 5.78 16.01 6.88
N PRO A 144 6.11 16.84 5.86
CA PRO A 144 6.16 18.29 6.05
C PRO A 144 4.81 18.82 6.53
N PRO A 145 4.79 19.82 7.43
CA PRO A 145 3.55 20.46 7.83
C PRO A 145 2.80 20.98 6.61
N GLN A 146 1.48 20.81 6.58
CA GLN A 146 0.61 21.25 5.49
C GLN A 146 0.95 20.68 4.10
N ALA A 147 1.73 19.60 4.01
CA ALA A 147 1.99 18.89 2.77
C ALA A 147 1.24 17.54 2.76
N PRO A 148 -0.05 17.50 2.39
CA PRO A 148 -0.87 16.29 2.42
C PRO A 148 -0.33 15.18 1.50
N ARG A 149 0.62 15.52 0.62
CA ARG A 149 1.28 14.54 -0.26
C ARG A 149 2.51 13.87 0.37
N GLY A 150 2.87 14.23 1.60
CA GLY A 150 4.06 13.68 2.27
C GLY A 150 3.95 12.17 2.49
N ASN A 151 2.78 11.69 2.92
CA ASN A 151 2.47 10.28 3.16
C ASN A 151 1.40 9.72 2.21
N ALA A 152 1.26 10.31 1.01
CA ALA A 152 0.16 10.03 0.07
C ALA A 152 0.00 8.54 -0.31
N ILE A 153 1.05 7.73 -0.19
CA ILE A 153 0.98 6.30 -0.52
C ILE A 153 0.28 5.55 0.61
N CYS A 154 0.63 5.84 1.87
CA CYS A 154 -0.03 5.24 3.02
C CYS A 154 -1.49 5.72 3.13
N GLU A 155 -1.74 7.01 2.96
CA GLU A 155 -3.10 7.57 2.93
C GLU A 155 -3.98 6.91 1.84
N ARG A 156 -3.43 6.68 0.65
CA ARG A 156 -4.14 5.99 -0.43
C ARG A 156 -4.44 4.54 -0.07
N MET A 157 -3.51 3.86 0.58
CA MET A 157 -3.70 2.49 1.06
C MET A 157 -4.80 2.44 2.12
N ILE A 158 -4.78 3.34 3.10
CA ILE A 158 -5.83 3.48 4.11
C ILE A 158 -7.19 3.78 3.46
N GLY A 159 -7.22 4.72 2.50
CA GLY A 159 -8.43 4.99 1.73
C GLY A 159 -8.95 3.78 0.95
N THR A 160 -8.07 2.89 0.51
CA THR A 160 -8.44 1.63 -0.14
C THR A 160 -9.01 0.64 0.88
N LEU A 161 -8.36 0.47 2.04
CA LEU A 161 -8.86 -0.34 3.16
C LEU A 161 -10.28 0.08 3.58
N ARG A 162 -10.52 1.39 3.72
CA ARG A 162 -11.84 1.90 4.06
C ARG A 162 -12.86 1.51 3.00
N ARG A 163 -12.68 1.97 1.77
CA ARG A 163 -13.67 1.76 0.69
C ARG A 163 -13.94 0.30 0.36
N GLU A 164 -12.92 -0.56 0.43
CA GLU A 164 -13.06 -1.95 0.00
C GLU A 164 -13.47 -2.88 1.15
N VAL A 165 -13.21 -2.51 2.42
CA VAL A 165 -13.44 -3.39 3.57
C VAL A 165 -14.10 -2.69 4.75
N LEU A 166 -13.45 -1.69 5.35
CA LEU A 166 -13.83 -1.22 6.68
C LEU A 166 -15.18 -0.49 6.71
N ASP A 167 -15.52 0.21 5.62
CA ASP A 167 -16.82 0.88 5.48
C ASP A 167 -17.93 -0.07 5.02
N ARG A 168 -17.61 -1.37 4.82
CA ARG A 168 -18.54 -2.40 4.32
C ARG A 168 -18.78 -3.54 5.29
N LEU A 169 -18.05 -3.59 6.39
CA LEU A 169 -18.14 -4.64 7.40
C LEU A 169 -18.33 -4.05 8.80
N LEU A 170 -19.24 -4.62 9.55
CA LEU A 170 -19.39 -4.30 10.97
C LEU A 170 -18.31 -5.05 11.76
N ILE A 171 -17.43 -4.32 12.40
CA ILE A 171 -16.37 -4.88 13.25
C ILE A 171 -16.90 -5.11 14.65
N VAL A 172 -16.79 -6.34 15.15
CA VAL A 172 -17.29 -6.72 16.47
C VAL A 172 -16.29 -6.40 17.57
N ASN A 173 -15.02 -6.81 17.37
CA ASN A 173 -13.94 -6.67 18.36
C ASN A 173 -12.56 -6.64 17.68
N GLU A 174 -11.50 -6.54 18.48
CA GLU A 174 -10.11 -6.51 17.98
C GLU A 174 -9.73 -7.79 17.23
N HIS A 175 -10.13 -8.96 17.72
CA HIS A 175 -9.81 -10.23 17.05
C HIS A 175 -10.46 -10.30 15.67
N HIS A 176 -11.74 -9.88 15.57
CA HIS A 176 -12.44 -9.80 14.29
C HIS A 176 -11.75 -8.83 13.33
N LEU A 177 -11.38 -7.63 13.80
CA LEU A 177 -10.65 -6.66 13.00
C LEU A 177 -9.31 -7.22 12.50
N ARG A 178 -8.57 -7.90 13.37
CA ARG A 178 -7.29 -8.55 13.02
C ARG A 178 -7.48 -9.58 11.92
N TRP A 179 -8.46 -10.45 12.07
CA TRP A 179 -8.78 -11.46 11.04
C TRP A 179 -9.15 -10.80 9.71
N VAL A 180 -10.05 -9.82 9.71
CA VAL A 180 -10.49 -9.08 8.51
C VAL A 180 -9.31 -8.42 7.80
N LEU A 181 -8.47 -7.69 8.54
CA LEU A 181 -7.32 -7.00 7.96
C LEU A 181 -6.25 -7.98 7.46
N THR A 182 -5.99 -9.06 8.17
CA THR A 182 -5.02 -10.09 7.74
C THR A 182 -5.45 -10.74 6.43
N GLU A 183 -6.73 -11.16 6.33
CA GLU A 183 -7.27 -11.75 5.10
C GLU A 183 -7.27 -10.76 3.94
N TYR A 184 -7.67 -9.51 4.21
CA TYR A 184 -7.66 -8.50 3.17
C TYR A 184 -6.24 -8.14 2.70
N LEU A 185 -5.29 -7.98 3.62
CA LEU A 185 -3.90 -7.66 3.26
C LEU A 185 -3.21 -8.81 2.51
N ARG A 186 -3.56 -10.05 2.83
CA ARG A 186 -3.15 -11.20 2.02
C ARG A 186 -3.66 -11.03 0.59
N HIS A 187 -4.97 -10.79 0.41
CA HIS A 187 -5.57 -10.52 -0.91
C HIS A 187 -4.89 -9.32 -1.61
N TYR A 188 -4.74 -8.21 -0.91
CA TYR A 188 -4.12 -6.99 -1.41
C TYR A 188 -2.71 -7.23 -1.94
N ASN A 189 -1.91 -8.02 -1.21
CA ASN A 189 -0.52 -8.30 -1.55
C ASN A 189 -0.35 -9.36 -2.64
N THR A 190 -1.24 -10.37 -2.72
CA THR A 190 -1.01 -11.54 -3.57
C THR A 190 -1.95 -11.67 -4.77
N ALA A 191 -3.11 -11.01 -4.73
CA ALA A 191 -4.12 -11.18 -5.76
C ALA A 191 -4.65 -9.87 -6.39
N ARG A 192 -4.57 -8.75 -5.65
CA ARG A 192 -5.07 -7.46 -6.14
C ARG A 192 -4.10 -6.81 -7.13
N PRO A 193 -4.51 -6.54 -8.39
CA PRO A 193 -3.66 -5.86 -9.36
C PRO A 193 -3.51 -4.37 -9.04
N HIS A 194 -2.31 -3.83 -9.24
CA HIS A 194 -1.98 -2.43 -8.97
C HIS A 194 -1.54 -1.70 -10.25
N ARG A 195 -2.24 -0.62 -10.60
CA ARG A 195 -1.90 0.21 -11.78
C ARG A 195 -0.47 0.73 -11.75
N SER A 196 0.01 1.13 -10.56
CA SER A 196 1.39 1.64 -10.38
C SER A 196 2.47 0.57 -10.52
N LEU A 197 2.10 -0.71 -10.54
CA LEU A 197 2.98 -1.85 -10.75
C LEU A 197 2.73 -2.54 -12.11
N GLY A 198 2.12 -1.84 -13.07
CA GLY A 198 1.79 -2.43 -14.37
C GLY A 198 0.75 -3.56 -14.26
N GLN A 199 -0.21 -3.44 -13.37
CA GLN A 199 -1.25 -4.44 -13.05
C GLN A 199 -0.71 -5.70 -12.33
N LEU A 200 0.55 -5.73 -11.93
CA LEU A 200 1.08 -6.78 -11.06
C LEU A 200 0.61 -6.60 -9.63
N THR A 201 0.64 -7.68 -8.86
CA THR A 201 0.40 -7.63 -7.42
C THR A 201 1.66 -7.17 -6.68
N PRO A 202 1.56 -6.66 -5.43
CA PRO A 202 2.74 -6.35 -4.61
C PRO A 202 3.71 -7.51 -4.45
N ALA A 203 3.22 -8.75 -4.38
CA ALA A 203 4.06 -9.94 -4.31
C ALA A 203 4.86 -10.21 -5.60
N GLN A 204 4.35 -9.71 -6.73
CA GLN A 204 4.99 -9.82 -8.05
C GLN A 204 5.78 -8.56 -8.43
N ALA A 205 5.90 -7.58 -7.53
CA ALA A 205 6.59 -6.34 -7.83
C ALA A 205 8.04 -6.59 -8.25
N GLY A 206 8.40 -6.10 -9.44
CA GLY A 206 9.74 -6.27 -10.01
C GLY A 206 9.95 -7.57 -10.78
N THR A 207 8.92 -8.42 -10.93
CA THR A 207 8.96 -9.59 -11.80
C THR A 207 8.40 -9.26 -13.21
N CYS A 208 8.65 -10.13 -14.17
CA CYS A 208 7.98 -10.04 -15.47
C CYS A 208 6.50 -10.45 -15.35
N PRO A 209 5.59 -9.83 -16.11
CA PRO A 209 4.22 -10.29 -16.19
C PRO A 209 4.15 -11.77 -16.58
N PRO A 210 3.17 -12.53 -16.05
CA PRO A 210 2.97 -13.92 -16.43
C PRO A 210 2.70 -14.02 -17.94
N ARG A 211 3.18 -15.09 -18.56
CA ARG A 211 2.91 -15.35 -19.98
C ARG A 211 1.41 -15.63 -20.18
N PRO A 212 0.83 -15.18 -21.30
CA PRO A 212 -0.52 -15.56 -21.64
C PRO A 212 -0.65 -17.08 -21.75
N VAL A 213 -1.76 -17.62 -21.23
CA VAL A 213 -2.09 -19.04 -21.32
C VAL A 213 -3.23 -19.25 -22.34
N ASN A 214 -3.27 -20.41 -22.95
CA ASN A 214 -4.36 -20.79 -23.82
C ASN A 214 -5.63 -21.08 -23.02
N LEU A 215 -6.64 -20.21 -23.11
CA LEU A 215 -7.90 -20.38 -22.39
C LEU A 215 -8.75 -21.55 -22.90
N ALA A 216 -8.42 -22.16 -24.05
CA ALA A 216 -9.07 -23.39 -24.50
C ALA A 216 -8.67 -24.60 -23.64
N GLU A 217 -7.51 -24.55 -22.99
CA GLU A 217 -6.96 -25.62 -22.14
C GLU A 217 -7.15 -25.35 -20.64
N HIS A 218 -7.67 -24.16 -20.30
CA HIS A 218 -7.73 -23.69 -18.92
C HIS A 218 -9.10 -23.07 -18.63
N ARG A 219 -9.49 -23.12 -17.36
CA ARG A 219 -10.67 -22.43 -16.85
C ARG A 219 -10.29 -21.35 -15.87
N ILE A 220 -10.96 -20.20 -15.98
CA ILE A 220 -10.87 -19.16 -14.94
C ILE A 220 -11.77 -19.56 -13.79
N ARG A 221 -11.18 -19.73 -12.61
CA ARG A 221 -11.87 -20.00 -11.36
C ARG A 221 -11.92 -18.75 -10.50
N ARG A 222 -12.98 -18.63 -9.72
CA ARG A 222 -13.22 -17.52 -8.80
C ARG A 222 -13.24 -18.05 -7.36
N LYS A 223 -12.47 -17.38 -6.49
CA LYS A 223 -12.47 -17.60 -5.04
C LYS A 223 -13.03 -16.36 -4.35
N GLN A 224 -13.94 -16.55 -3.42
CA GLN A 224 -14.46 -15.49 -2.56
C GLN A 224 -13.50 -15.24 -1.40
N VAL A 225 -13.34 -13.96 -1.03
CA VAL A 225 -12.56 -13.51 0.12
C VAL A 225 -13.45 -12.64 0.98
N LEU A 226 -13.36 -12.75 2.30
CA LEU A 226 -14.21 -12.05 3.28
C LEU A 226 -15.71 -12.19 2.98
N GLY A 227 -16.19 -13.42 2.85
CA GLY A 227 -17.60 -13.70 2.61
C GLY A 227 -18.12 -13.23 1.24
N GLY A 228 -17.22 -12.99 0.26
CA GLY A 228 -17.59 -12.51 -1.08
C GLY A 228 -17.48 -10.99 -1.25
N LEU A 229 -17.02 -10.27 -0.23
CA LEU A 229 -16.77 -8.84 -0.29
C LEU A 229 -15.76 -8.49 -1.39
N THR A 230 -14.73 -9.33 -1.54
CA THR A 230 -13.80 -9.28 -2.67
C THR A 230 -13.59 -10.67 -3.28
N ARG A 231 -12.97 -10.73 -4.45
CA ARG A 231 -12.84 -11.95 -5.25
C ARG A 231 -11.44 -12.06 -5.82
N GLU A 232 -10.93 -13.29 -5.84
CA GLU A 232 -9.68 -13.66 -6.48
C GLU A 232 -9.99 -14.51 -7.71
N TYR A 233 -9.25 -14.32 -8.79
CA TYR A 233 -9.36 -15.13 -10.00
C TYR A 233 -8.04 -15.86 -10.24
N TYR A 234 -8.13 -17.13 -10.58
CA TYR A 234 -6.96 -17.94 -10.90
C TYR A 234 -7.27 -18.88 -12.07
N ILE A 235 -6.22 -19.29 -12.76
CA ILE A 235 -6.30 -20.19 -13.87
C ILE A 235 -6.14 -21.61 -13.34
N ALA A 236 -7.09 -22.48 -13.65
CA ALA A 236 -7.03 -23.91 -13.36
C ALA A 236 -6.96 -24.70 -14.66
N ALA A 237 -6.14 -25.74 -14.70
CA ALA A 237 -6.15 -26.68 -15.83
C ALA A 237 -7.52 -27.32 -15.95
N LEU A 238 -7.95 -27.60 -17.18
CA LEU A 238 -9.10 -28.46 -17.42
C LEU A 238 -8.76 -29.87 -16.92
N PRO A 239 -9.71 -30.59 -16.27
CA PRO A 239 -9.50 -31.99 -16.01
C PRO A 239 -9.26 -32.69 -17.36
N PRO A 240 -8.38 -33.72 -17.40
CA PRO A 240 -8.25 -34.52 -18.61
C PRO A 240 -9.64 -34.95 -19.07
N SER A 241 -9.93 -34.73 -20.35
CA SER A 241 -11.19 -35.25 -20.93
C SER A 241 -11.21 -36.76 -20.68
N VAL A 242 -12.17 -37.21 -19.87
CA VAL A 242 -12.48 -38.64 -19.85
C VAL A 242 -12.84 -38.96 -21.29
N ALA A 243 -11.95 -39.69 -21.97
CA ALA A 243 -12.27 -40.21 -23.27
C ALA A 243 -13.57 -41.01 -23.08
N THR A 244 -14.65 -40.56 -23.69
CA THR A 244 -15.90 -41.32 -23.76
C THR A 244 -15.52 -42.59 -24.47
N GLU A 245 -15.33 -43.69 -23.73
CA GLU A 245 -15.31 -45.02 -24.31
C GLU A 245 -16.60 -45.15 -25.10
N ASN A 246 -16.39 -45.37 -26.40
CA ASN A 246 -17.44 -45.54 -27.36
C ASN A 246 -18.20 -46.82 -26.99
N PRO A 247 -19.48 -46.76 -26.55
CA PRO A 247 -20.22 -47.97 -26.15
C PRO A 247 -20.70 -48.74 -27.40
N GLY A 248 -19.78 -49.11 -28.32
CA GLY A 248 -20.15 -49.66 -29.62
C GLY A 248 -19.31 -50.82 -30.11
N GLN A 249 -18.54 -51.50 -29.28
CA GLN A 249 -17.94 -52.79 -29.68
C GLN A 249 -18.42 -53.93 -28.76
N HIS A 250 -19.61 -54.46 -29.06
CA HIS A 250 -19.96 -55.78 -28.61
C HIS A 250 -19.04 -56.81 -29.28
N PRO A 251 -18.34 -57.67 -28.54
CA PRO A 251 -17.65 -58.82 -29.15
C PRO A 251 -18.69 -59.74 -29.70
N LYS A 252 -18.62 -60.02 -31.04
CA LYS A 252 -19.42 -61.09 -31.67
C LYS A 252 -19.02 -62.43 -31.06
N THR A 253 -19.85 -62.95 -30.19
CA THR A 253 -19.77 -64.33 -29.73
C THR A 253 -20.06 -65.26 -30.86
N TYR A 254 -19.02 -65.96 -31.32
CA TYR A 254 -19.10 -67.03 -32.32
C TYR A 254 -19.56 -68.30 -31.61
N PHE A 255 -20.78 -68.76 -31.90
CA PHE A 255 -21.24 -70.09 -31.52
C PHE A 255 -20.90 -71.06 -32.63
N PRO A 256 -20.13 -72.16 -32.36
CA PRO A 256 -20.00 -73.25 -33.32
C PRO A 256 -21.26 -74.06 -33.37
N SER A 257 -21.73 -74.35 -34.61
CA SER A 257 -22.89 -75.24 -34.87
C SER A 257 -22.56 -76.68 -34.49
N PRO A 258 -23.47 -77.46 -33.94
CA PRO A 258 -23.25 -78.89 -33.74
C PRO A 258 -23.41 -79.65 -35.03
N THR A 259 -22.36 -80.41 -35.38
CA THR A 259 -22.43 -81.45 -36.41
C THR A 259 -23.08 -82.67 -35.86
N GLY A 260 -24.19 -83.11 -36.52
CA GLY A 260 -24.84 -84.39 -36.29
C GLY A 260 -24.11 -85.56 -37.00
#